data_57bbcec444071b726605c67c75789516
#
_entry.id   57bbcec444071b726605c67c75789516
#
_cell.length_a   1.000
_cell.length_b   1.000
_cell.length_c   1.000
_cell.angle_alpha   90.00
_cell.angle_beta   90.00
_cell.angle_gamma   90.00
#
_symmetry.space_group_name_H-M   'P 1'
#
loop_
_entity.id
_entity.type
_entity.pdbx_description
1 polymer ?
#
loop_
_entity_poly.entity_id
_entity_poly.type
_entity_poly.pdbx_seq_one_letter_code
_entity_poly.pdbx_strand_id
1 'polypeptide(L)'
;MVVEESAQYQPGFVQLLTGDFNTRYDSKVFTSVRSGGWKESYETIHGEGEAGFTGHAFQGVDYVKGSSKGRIDFIWYRGQVKPVDAAIIKDAINGKYPSDHFFMQADFVIE
;
A
#
# COMPACT_ATOMS: atom_id res chain seq x y z
N MET A 1 -8.57 -8.40 14.90
CA MET A 1 -7.55 -8.08 13.91
C MET A 1 -8.13 -8.11 12.52
N VAL A 2 -7.60 -7.33 11.58
CA VAL A 2 -8.16 -7.20 10.23
C VAL A 2 -8.30 -8.53 9.50
N VAL A 3 -7.29 -9.40 9.60
CA VAL A 3 -7.32 -10.72 8.93
C VAL A 3 -8.45 -11.60 9.47
N GLU A 4 -8.72 -11.54 10.77
CA GLU A 4 -9.81 -12.30 11.39
C GLU A 4 -11.18 -11.80 10.94
N GLU A 5 -11.36 -10.48 10.87
CA GLU A 5 -12.61 -9.90 10.36
C GLU A 5 -12.83 -10.31 8.90
N SER A 6 -11.77 -10.38 8.11
CA SER A 6 -11.87 -10.79 6.72
C SER A 6 -12.19 -12.26 6.52
N ALA A 7 -12.14 -13.09 7.57
CA ALA A 7 -12.56 -14.50 7.49
C ALA A 7 -14.04 -14.65 7.16
N GLN A 8 -14.83 -13.60 7.34
CA GLN A 8 -16.26 -13.59 6.96
C GLN A 8 -16.46 -13.17 5.50
N TYR A 9 -15.41 -12.96 4.77
CA TYR A 9 -15.46 -12.56 3.37
C TYR A 9 -16.23 -13.59 2.53
N GLN A 10 -17.14 -13.09 1.70
CA GLN A 10 -17.86 -13.94 0.74
C GLN A 10 -17.25 -13.75 -0.66
N PRO A 11 -16.93 -14.86 -1.37
CA PRO A 11 -16.38 -14.77 -2.72
C PRO A 11 -17.23 -13.89 -3.64
N GLY A 12 -16.57 -13.05 -4.40
CA GLY A 12 -17.21 -12.11 -5.32
C GLY A 12 -17.42 -10.72 -4.77
N PHE A 13 -17.41 -10.53 -3.47
CA PHE A 13 -17.48 -9.19 -2.90
C PHE A 13 -16.16 -8.46 -3.10
N VAL A 14 -16.25 -7.19 -3.50
CA VAL A 14 -15.08 -6.32 -3.58
C VAL A 14 -14.72 -5.84 -2.19
N GLN A 15 -13.48 -6.02 -1.79
CA GLN A 15 -12.97 -5.52 -0.51
C GLN A 15 -11.64 -4.81 -0.73
N LEU A 16 -11.48 -3.67 -0.08
CA LEU A 16 -10.25 -2.89 -0.06
C LEU A 16 -9.81 -2.71 1.39
N LEU A 17 -8.51 -2.81 1.63
CA LEU A 17 -7.90 -2.61 2.92
C LEU A 17 -6.74 -1.65 2.74
N THR A 18 -6.83 -0.47 3.34
CA THR A 18 -5.83 0.58 3.15
C THR A 18 -5.31 1.10 4.48
N GLY A 19 -4.12 1.65 4.47
CA GLY A 19 -3.58 2.38 5.60
C GLY A 19 -2.07 2.28 5.74
N ASP A 20 -1.59 2.89 6.82
CA ASP A 20 -0.22 2.78 7.29
C ASP A 20 -0.13 1.51 8.15
N PHE A 21 0.66 0.56 7.70
CA PHE A 21 0.83 -0.72 8.39
C PHE A 21 2.03 -0.72 9.33
N ASN A 22 2.80 0.38 9.36
CA ASN A 22 4.01 0.53 10.17
C ASN A 22 5.00 -0.62 9.98
N THR A 23 4.99 -1.24 8.82
CA THR A 23 5.84 -2.38 8.53
C THR A 23 6.15 -2.41 7.04
N ARG A 24 7.30 -2.96 6.71
CA ARG A 24 7.82 -2.96 5.35
C ARG A 24 7.19 -4.07 4.49
N TYR A 25 7.41 -3.94 3.18
CA TYR A 25 7.19 -5.02 2.23
C TYR A 25 7.85 -6.30 2.72
N ASP A 26 7.14 -7.42 2.54
CA ASP A 26 7.61 -8.77 2.88
C ASP A 26 7.91 -9.00 4.36
N SER A 27 7.38 -8.16 5.24
CA SER A 27 7.42 -8.37 6.70
C SER A 27 6.43 -9.48 7.12
N LYS A 28 6.46 -9.86 8.40
CA LYS A 28 5.49 -10.82 8.94
C LYS A 28 4.06 -10.33 8.82
N VAL A 29 3.81 -9.04 9.04
CA VAL A 29 2.48 -8.46 8.89
C VAL A 29 2.05 -8.50 7.42
N PHE A 30 2.93 -8.11 6.52
CA PHE A 30 2.68 -8.16 5.09
C PHE A 30 2.32 -9.59 4.66
N THR A 31 3.10 -10.57 5.08
CA THR A 31 2.86 -11.99 4.77
C THR A 31 1.54 -12.48 5.36
N SER A 32 1.19 -12.04 6.57
CA SER A 32 -0.07 -12.42 7.21
C SER A 32 -1.29 -11.90 6.45
N VAL A 33 -1.24 -10.67 5.96
CA VAL A 33 -2.33 -10.12 5.14
C VAL A 33 -2.44 -10.90 3.84
N ARG A 34 -1.32 -11.15 3.17
CA ARG A 34 -1.29 -11.95 1.93
C ARG A 34 -1.89 -13.33 2.15
N SER A 35 -1.60 -13.97 3.28
CA SER A 35 -2.14 -15.29 3.63
C SER A 35 -3.65 -15.29 3.80
N GLY A 36 -4.25 -14.16 4.09
CA GLY A 36 -5.70 -14.01 4.17
C GLY A 36 -6.39 -13.88 2.80
N GLY A 37 -5.67 -14.07 1.71
CA GLY A 37 -6.22 -13.97 0.35
C GLY A 37 -6.18 -12.56 -0.23
N TRP A 38 -5.54 -11.63 0.45
CA TRP A 38 -5.38 -10.27 -0.02
C TRP A 38 -4.21 -10.16 -1.00
N LYS A 39 -4.37 -9.32 -2.01
CA LYS A 39 -3.31 -8.94 -2.95
C LYS A 39 -3.03 -7.45 -2.79
N GLU A 40 -1.77 -7.07 -2.96
CA GLU A 40 -1.36 -5.68 -2.80
C GLU A 40 -1.29 -5.00 -4.18
N SER A 41 -1.95 -3.84 -4.30
CA SER A 41 -2.19 -3.20 -5.59
C SER A 41 -0.92 -2.73 -6.28
N TYR A 42 0.00 -2.10 -5.54
CA TYR A 42 1.25 -1.61 -6.11
C TYR A 42 2.12 -2.77 -6.62
N GLU A 43 2.20 -3.85 -5.86
CA GLU A 43 2.91 -5.06 -6.25
C GLU A 43 2.32 -5.69 -7.51
N THR A 44 0.99 -5.72 -7.61
CA THR A 44 0.32 -6.30 -8.77
C THR A 44 0.65 -5.52 -10.05
N ILE A 45 0.74 -4.20 -9.97
CA ILE A 45 1.01 -3.34 -11.13
C ILE A 45 2.50 -3.29 -11.47
N HIS A 46 3.36 -3.15 -10.46
CA HIS A 46 4.78 -2.87 -10.65
C HIS A 46 5.71 -4.05 -10.43
N GLY A 47 5.19 -5.17 -9.89
CA GLY A 47 5.98 -6.34 -9.57
C GLY A 47 6.43 -6.39 -8.12
N GLU A 48 6.97 -7.53 -7.72
CA GLU A 48 7.44 -7.75 -6.37
C GLU A 48 8.68 -6.92 -6.06
N GLY A 49 8.85 -6.57 -4.80
CA GLY A 49 10.03 -5.88 -4.29
C GLY A 49 9.72 -4.56 -3.61
N GLU A 50 10.76 -3.92 -3.12
CA GLU A 50 10.65 -2.61 -2.49
C GLU A 50 10.42 -1.53 -3.56
N ALA A 51 9.42 -0.69 -3.31
CA ALA A 51 9.00 0.34 -4.25
C ALA A 51 9.44 1.75 -3.81
N GLY A 52 10.50 1.85 -2.99
CA GLY A 52 10.91 3.10 -2.40
C GLY A 52 10.36 3.24 -0.98
N PHE A 53 10.00 4.45 -0.58
CA PHE A 53 9.52 4.70 0.77
C PHE A 53 8.31 5.62 0.76
N THR A 54 7.51 5.58 1.84
CA THR A 54 6.33 6.43 1.98
C THR A 54 6.42 7.37 3.17
N GLY A 55 7.01 6.96 4.30
CA GLY A 55 7.26 7.86 5.43
C GLY A 55 8.48 8.72 5.19
N HIS A 56 8.36 10.07 5.24
CA HIS A 56 9.46 10.98 4.90
C HIS A 56 9.69 12.13 5.89
N ALA A 57 8.98 12.16 7.00
CA ALA A 57 9.17 13.15 8.06
C ALA A 57 9.15 14.60 7.53
N PHE A 58 8.30 14.91 6.55
CA PHE A 58 8.20 16.20 5.86
C PHE A 58 9.47 16.61 5.08
N GLN A 59 10.41 15.70 4.89
CA GLN A 59 11.64 15.95 4.11
C GLN A 59 11.52 15.54 2.64
N GLY A 60 10.47 14.82 2.28
CA GLY A 60 10.19 14.47 0.90
C GLY A 60 11.17 13.44 0.33
N VAL A 61 11.39 13.53 -0.97
CA VAL A 61 12.20 12.56 -1.73
C VAL A 61 13.66 12.50 -1.28
N ASP A 62 14.15 13.55 -0.64
CA ASP A 62 15.52 13.65 -0.15
C ASP A 62 15.70 13.11 1.28
N TYR A 63 14.67 12.51 1.85
CA TYR A 63 14.75 11.96 3.21
C TYR A 63 15.80 10.86 3.27
N VAL A 64 16.90 11.12 3.97
CA VAL A 64 18.09 10.22 3.98
C VAL A 64 17.80 8.85 4.58
N LYS A 65 16.81 8.73 5.45
CA LYS A 65 16.42 7.45 6.08
C LYS A 65 15.31 6.71 5.31
N GLY A 66 14.79 7.32 4.25
CA GLY A 66 13.64 6.77 3.54
C GLY A 66 13.89 5.39 2.96
N SER A 67 15.00 5.22 2.27
CA SER A 67 15.33 3.95 1.61
C SER A 67 15.52 2.79 2.58
N SER A 68 15.95 3.07 3.82
CA SER A 68 16.10 2.02 4.84
C SER A 68 14.77 1.64 5.50
N LYS A 69 13.78 2.54 5.45
CA LYS A 69 12.46 2.27 6.03
C LYS A 69 11.53 1.57 5.06
N GLY A 70 11.68 1.80 3.77
CA GLY A 70 10.83 1.22 2.75
C GLY A 70 9.41 1.74 2.76
N ARG A 71 8.56 1.14 1.96
CA ARG A 71 7.15 1.48 1.86
C ARG A 71 6.38 0.84 3.02
N ILE A 72 5.60 1.62 3.74
CA ILE A 72 4.81 1.17 4.89
C ILE A 72 3.31 1.45 4.71
N ASP A 73 2.92 2.12 3.64
CA ASP A 73 1.53 2.36 3.29
C ASP A 73 1.14 1.45 2.12
N PHE A 74 0.00 0.78 2.23
CA PHE A 74 -0.43 -0.24 1.28
C PHE A 74 -1.91 -0.10 0.97
N ILE A 75 -2.28 -0.50 -0.25
CA ILE A 75 -3.68 -0.65 -0.67
C ILE A 75 -3.87 -2.11 -1.10
N TRP A 76 -4.55 -2.87 -0.28
CA TRP A 76 -4.83 -4.28 -0.53
C TRP A 76 -6.21 -4.43 -1.14
N TYR A 77 -6.40 -5.47 -1.92
CA TYR A 77 -7.69 -5.79 -2.52
C TYR A 77 -7.92 -7.29 -2.55
N ARG A 78 -9.19 -7.66 -2.61
CA ARG A 78 -9.60 -9.03 -2.94
C ARG A 78 -11.04 -9.03 -3.44
N GLY A 79 -11.45 -10.13 -4.10
CA GLY A 79 -12.76 -10.26 -4.71
C GLY A 79 -12.72 -10.00 -6.21
N GLN A 80 -13.88 -9.71 -6.79
CA GLN A 80 -14.01 -9.49 -8.22
C GLN A 80 -13.61 -8.06 -8.60
N VAL A 81 -12.35 -7.76 -8.41
CA VAL A 81 -11.75 -6.46 -8.66
C VAL A 81 -10.29 -6.66 -9.06
N LYS A 82 -9.79 -5.80 -9.91
CA LYS A 82 -8.36 -5.79 -10.25
C LYS A 82 -7.83 -4.36 -10.34
N PRO A 83 -6.59 -4.12 -9.91
CA PRO A 83 -5.96 -2.82 -10.13
C PRO A 83 -5.58 -2.66 -11.60
N VAL A 84 -5.71 -1.45 -12.10
CA VAL A 84 -5.28 -1.07 -13.45
C VAL A 84 -4.16 -0.04 -13.41
N ASP A 85 -3.98 0.61 -12.28
CA ASP A 85 -2.88 1.55 -12.05
C ASP A 85 -2.62 1.67 -10.55
N ALA A 86 -1.38 1.97 -10.17
CA ALA A 86 -0.99 2.22 -8.79
C ALA A 86 0.25 3.11 -8.77
N ALA A 87 0.28 4.06 -7.84
CA ALA A 87 1.38 5.03 -7.75
C ALA A 87 1.62 5.47 -6.31
N ILE A 88 2.85 5.89 -6.06
CA ILE A 88 3.23 6.64 -4.86
C ILE A 88 3.20 8.11 -5.25
N ILE A 89 2.33 8.90 -4.64
CA ILE A 89 2.14 10.31 -4.95
C ILE A 89 3.11 11.14 -4.13
N LYS A 90 4.04 11.80 -4.80
CA LYS A 90 5.11 12.58 -4.18
C LYS A 90 4.93 14.08 -4.36
N ASP A 91 3.73 14.52 -4.66
CA ASP A 91 3.44 15.93 -4.97
C ASP A 91 3.66 16.83 -3.77
N ALA A 92 4.21 18.02 -4.03
CA ALA A 92 4.45 19.05 -3.04
C ALA A 92 4.05 20.41 -3.61
N ILE A 93 3.65 21.33 -2.76
CA ILE A 93 3.32 22.70 -3.13
C ILE A 93 4.36 23.62 -2.50
N ASN A 94 5.15 24.31 -3.34
CA ASN A 94 6.23 25.19 -2.89
C ASN A 94 7.21 24.47 -1.93
N GLY A 95 7.54 23.21 -2.24
CA GLY A 95 8.43 22.41 -1.42
C GLY A 95 7.82 21.89 -0.12
N LYS A 96 6.53 22.09 0.08
CA LYS A 96 5.82 21.64 1.28
C LYS A 96 4.93 20.45 0.96
N TYR A 97 4.95 19.45 1.82
CA TYR A 97 4.17 18.24 1.68
C TYR A 97 2.94 18.29 2.58
N PRO A 98 1.78 17.79 2.12
CA PRO A 98 0.54 17.79 2.92
C PRO A 98 0.57 16.79 4.07
N SER A 99 1.52 15.86 4.09
CA SER A 99 1.65 14.82 5.11
C SER A 99 3.13 14.46 5.26
N ASP A 100 3.49 13.81 6.37
CA ASP A 100 4.81 13.20 6.56
C ASP A 100 4.94 11.85 5.84
N HIS A 101 3.88 11.42 5.15
CA HIS A 101 3.87 10.27 4.25
C HIS A 101 3.52 10.72 2.83
N PHE A 102 4.11 10.06 1.84
CA PHE A 102 3.59 10.10 0.48
C PHE A 102 2.28 9.31 0.43
N PHE A 103 1.35 9.75 -0.38
CA PHE A 103 0.08 9.07 -0.53
C PHE A 103 0.20 7.90 -1.50
N MET A 104 -0.50 6.81 -1.19
CA MET A 104 -0.68 5.73 -2.14
C MET A 104 -1.96 5.96 -2.94
N GLN A 105 -1.91 5.63 -4.23
CA GLN A 105 -3.05 5.72 -5.12
C GLN A 105 -3.17 4.43 -5.91
N ALA A 106 -4.38 3.95 -6.09
CA ALA A 106 -4.65 2.84 -6.99
C ALA A 106 -5.99 3.03 -7.66
N ASP A 107 -6.04 2.67 -8.93
CA ASP A 107 -7.27 2.65 -9.73
C ASP A 107 -7.66 1.19 -9.95
N PHE A 108 -8.93 0.90 -9.78
CA PHE A 108 -9.45 -0.46 -9.88
C PHE A 108 -10.57 -0.54 -10.91
N VAL A 109 -10.72 -1.73 -11.49
CA VAL A 109 -11.89 -2.09 -12.31
C VAL A 109 -12.61 -3.22 -11.59
N ILE A 110 -13.91 -3.07 -11.42
CA ILE A 110 -14.77 -4.13 -10.87
C ILE A 110 -15.10 -5.11 -12.00
N GLU A 111 -14.82 -6.37 -11.77
CA GLU A 111 -15.04 -7.43 -12.76
C GLU A 111 -16.45 -8.00 -12.73
#